data_e3e27dcaaaa843db32b819c8171db2e7
#
_entry.id   e3e27dcaaaa843db32b819c8171db2e7
#
_cell.length_a   1.000
_cell.length_b   1.000
_cell.length_c   1.000
_cell.angle_alpha   90.00
_cell.angle_beta   90.00
_cell.angle_gamma   90.00
#
_symmetry.space_group_name_H-M   'P 1'
#
loop_
_entity.id
_entity.type
_entity.pdbx_description
1 polymer ?
#
loop_
_entity_poly.entity_id
_entity_poly.type
_entity_poly.pdbx_seq_one_letter_code
_entity_poly.pdbx_strand_id
1 'polypeptide(L)'
;MLILQPTLDMAETWSKDRLAPMVRDTAVLTDLVADAKARDSGNTVLHKRFTGGHVTVAGANSPTSLASRPIRVVLADEVDRYPQSAGAEGDPISLAQKRSDTFFNSVHVTTSTPTIKGVSRVEAEFDLTDQRRWFCACPHCKEYQTLKWEQVSWDKDEDGKHLPETARLICSECNKDISDKQREVMVRQGEWRATAPFEGKRGYHLNGLCSLFPPRKGYKTR
;
A
#
# COMPACT_ATOMS: atom_id res chain seq x y z
N MET A 1 -13.31 -11.12 -6.86
CA MET A 1 -12.33 -10.08 -6.50
C MET A 1 -11.50 -9.76 -7.74
N LEU A 2 -11.22 -8.49 -7.97
CA LEU A 2 -10.33 -8.01 -9.02
C LEU A 2 -9.11 -7.33 -8.36
N ILE A 3 -7.92 -7.72 -8.79
CA ILE A 3 -6.67 -7.08 -8.38
C ILE A 3 -6.08 -6.40 -9.62
N LEU A 4 -5.83 -5.11 -9.52
CA LEU A 4 -5.24 -4.32 -10.59
C LEU A 4 -3.78 -4.02 -10.32
N GLN A 5 -2.96 -4.21 -11.32
CA GLN A 5 -1.56 -3.81 -11.39
C GLN A 5 -1.36 -2.82 -12.54
N PRO A 6 -0.30 -2.01 -12.58
CA PRO A 6 -0.10 -1.01 -13.63
C PRO A 6 -0.12 -1.57 -15.05
N THR A 7 0.48 -2.73 -15.26
CA THR A 7 0.55 -3.40 -16.58
C THR A 7 0.20 -4.87 -16.48
N LEU A 8 -0.07 -5.51 -17.63
CA LEU A 8 -0.33 -6.94 -17.69
C LEU A 8 0.89 -7.77 -17.23
N ASP A 9 2.11 -7.38 -17.61
CA ASP A 9 3.34 -8.06 -17.20
C ASP A 9 3.55 -7.99 -15.69
N MET A 10 3.25 -6.84 -15.07
CA MET A 10 3.28 -6.71 -13.61
C MET A 10 2.20 -7.55 -12.95
N ALA A 11 1.01 -7.65 -13.54
CA ALA A 11 -0.07 -8.50 -13.05
C ALA A 11 0.33 -9.99 -13.06
N GLU A 12 0.98 -10.47 -14.13
CA GLU A 12 1.50 -11.83 -14.20
C GLU A 12 2.60 -12.10 -13.18
N THR A 13 3.56 -11.20 -13.08
CA THR A 13 4.67 -11.28 -12.11
C THR A 13 4.12 -11.30 -10.68
N TRP A 14 3.22 -10.38 -10.35
CA TRP A 14 2.58 -10.32 -9.04
C TRP A 14 1.83 -11.63 -8.70
N SER A 15 1.12 -12.18 -9.69
CA SER A 15 0.39 -13.44 -9.51
C SER A 15 1.32 -14.62 -9.26
N LYS A 16 2.47 -14.69 -9.96
CA LYS A 16 3.46 -15.75 -9.80
C LYS A 16 4.25 -15.64 -8.50
N ASP A 17 4.66 -14.42 -8.14
CA ASP A 17 5.62 -14.17 -7.06
C ASP A 17 4.95 -13.86 -5.71
N ARG A 18 3.68 -13.49 -5.70
CA ARG A 18 2.92 -13.13 -4.49
C ARG A 18 1.70 -14.01 -4.29
N LEU A 19 0.76 -14.03 -5.24
CA LEU A 19 -0.51 -14.76 -5.06
C LEU A 19 -0.29 -16.27 -5.01
N ALA A 20 0.50 -16.83 -5.92
CA ALA A 20 0.72 -18.27 -5.97
C ALA A 20 1.44 -18.81 -4.71
N PRO A 21 2.53 -18.18 -4.22
CA PRO A 21 3.12 -18.56 -2.93
C PRO A 21 2.16 -18.39 -1.75
N MET A 22 1.40 -17.29 -1.69
CA MET A 22 0.42 -17.08 -0.64
C MET A 22 -0.61 -18.21 -0.56
N VAL A 23 -1.14 -18.62 -1.72
CA VAL A 23 -2.09 -19.76 -1.78
C VAL A 23 -1.42 -21.06 -1.36
N ARG A 24 -0.21 -21.34 -1.86
CA ARG A 24 0.54 -22.57 -1.56
C ARG A 24 0.91 -22.69 -0.08
N ASP A 25 1.39 -21.58 0.52
CA ASP A 25 2.00 -21.59 1.84
C ASP A 25 0.99 -21.28 2.97
N THR A 26 -0.28 -21.07 2.63
CA THR A 26 -1.37 -20.80 3.58
C THR A 26 -2.37 -21.96 3.55
N ALA A 27 -2.36 -22.83 4.56
CA ALA A 27 -3.16 -24.06 4.59
C ALA A 27 -4.66 -23.83 4.27
N VAL A 28 -5.27 -22.82 4.87
CA VAL A 28 -6.70 -22.48 4.60
C VAL A 28 -6.96 -22.14 3.12
N LEU A 29 -5.99 -21.55 2.42
CA LEU A 29 -6.15 -21.18 1.01
C LEU A 29 -5.87 -22.37 0.07
N THR A 30 -4.97 -23.28 0.46
CA THR A 30 -4.64 -24.47 -0.34
C THR A 30 -5.88 -25.36 -0.56
N ASP A 31 -6.72 -25.49 0.45
CA ASP A 31 -7.95 -26.28 0.37
C ASP A 31 -9.06 -25.58 -0.42
N LEU A 32 -9.02 -24.24 -0.51
CA LEU A 32 -10.05 -23.45 -1.19
C LEU A 32 -9.77 -23.23 -2.68
N VAL A 33 -8.51 -23.12 -3.06
CA VAL A 33 -8.09 -22.82 -4.44
C VAL A 33 -7.51 -24.06 -5.08
N ALA A 34 -8.23 -24.66 -6.00
CA ALA A 34 -7.77 -25.86 -6.71
C ALA A 34 -6.42 -25.62 -7.43
N ASP A 35 -5.57 -26.64 -7.48
CA ASP A 35 -4.29 -26.58 -8.19
C ASP A 35 -4.50 -26.22 -9.67
N ALA A 36 -3.71 -25.28 -10.17
CA ALA A 36 -3.73 -24.87 -11.57
C ALA A 36 -3.41 -26.00 -12.57
N LYS A 37 -2.78 -27.09 -12.10
CA LYS A 37 -2.45 -28.28 -12.89
C LYS A 37 -3.60 -29.30 -12.99
N ALA A 38 -4.65 -29.15 -12.21
CA ALA A 38 -5.81 -30.02 -12.32
C ALA A 38 -6.54 -29.72 -13.65
N ARG A 39 -6.83 -30.77 -14.45
CA ARG A 39 -7.41 -30.66 -15.81
C ARG A 39 -8.69 -29.81 -15.89
N ASP A 40 -9.47 -29.72 -14.82
CA ASP A 40 -10.75 -29.01 -14.74
C ASP A 40 -10.74 -27.80 -13.81
N SER A 41 -9.59 -27.32 -13.34
CA SER A 41 -9.55 -26.26 -12.34
C SER A 41 -10.05 -24.90 -12.85
N GLY A 42 -9.98 -24.66 -14.16
CA GLY A 42 -10.25 -23.33 -14.76
C GLY A 42 -9.32 -22.24 -14.23
N ASN A 43 -8.22 -22.64 -13.58
CA ASN A 43 -7.25 -21.76 -12.97
C ASN A 43 -6.10 -21.47 -13.95
N THR A 44 -5.84 -20.17 -14.15
CA THR A 44 -4.73 -19.68 -14.96
C THR A 44 -3.80 -18.82 -14.09
N VAL A 45 -2.73 -18.29 -14.66
CA VAL A 45 -1.86 -17.33 -13.96
C VAL A 45 -2.68 -16.15 -13.45
N LEU A 46 -3.56 -15.58 -14.26
CA LEU A 46 -4.31 -14.36 -13.96
C LEU A 46 -5.71 -14.60 -13.38
N HIS A 47 -6.14 -15.85 -13.26
CA HIS A 47 -7.48 -16.19 -12.77
C HIS A 47 -7.44 -17.39 -11.85
N LYS A 48 -7.99 -17.24 -10.64
CA LYS A 48 -8.11 -18.32 -9.66
C LYS A 48 -9.57 -18.45 -9.23
N ARG A 49 -10.11 -19.64 -9.37
CA ARG A 49 -11.47 -19.99 -8.90
C ARG A 49 -11.39 -20.68 -7.54
N PHE A 50 -12.35 -20.40 -6.71
CA PHE A 50 -12.55 -21.05 -5.41
C PHE A 50 -14.03 -21.17 -5.12
N THR A 51 -14.41 -21.95 -4.10
CA THR A 51 -15.80 -22.12 -3.72
C THR A 51 -16.44 -20.78 -3.38
N GLY A 52 -17.48 -20.41 -4.13
CA GLY A 52 -18.21 -19.14 -3.94
C GLY A 52 -17.61 -17.90 -4.63
N GLY A 53 -16.53 -18.07 -5.43
CA GLY A 53 -15.99 -16.89 -6.11
C GLY A 53 -14.75 -17.11 -6.98
N HIS A 54 -14.13 -16.01 -7.32
CA HIS A 54 -12.89 -16.01 -8.07
C HIS A 54 -12.04 -14.76 -7.76
N VAL A 55 -10.75 -14.87 -8.01
CA VAL A 55 -9.79 -13.76 -8.08
C VAL A 55 -9.31 -13.63 -9.51
N THR A 56 -9.38 -12.42 -10.05
CA THR A 56 -8.77 -12.07 -11.33
C THR A 56 -7.70 -11.00 -11.08
N VAL A 57 -6.53 -11.18 -11.67
CA VAL A 57 -5.47 -10.16 -11.69
C VAL A 57 -5.42 -9.58 -13.09
N ALA A 58 -5.37 -8.25 -13.21
CA ALA A 58 -5.41 -7.56 -14.50
C ALA A 58 -4.47 -6.36 -14.53
N GLY A 59 -4.04 -5.98 -15.74
CA GLY A 59 -3.31 -4.74 -15.96
C GLY A 59 -4.27 -3.56 -16.15
N ALA A 60 -3.97 -2.43 -15.56
CA ALA A 60 -4.74 -1.18 -15.70
C ALA A 60 -4.77 -0.64 -17.14
N ASN A 61 -3.82 -1.06 -17.98
CA ASN A 61 -3.73 -0.71 -19.39
C ASN A 61 -4.58 -1.60 -20.32
N SER A 62 -5.32 -2.59 -19.76
CA SER A 62 -6.13 -3.54 -20.55
C SER A 62 -7.63 -3.31 -20.36
N PRO A 63 -8.30 -2.56 -21.24
CA PRO A 63 -9.74 -2.26 -21.14
C PRO A 63 -10.60 -3.52 -21.06
N THR A 64 -10.32 -4.50 -21.88
CA THR A 64 -11.07 -5.77 -21.96
C THR A 64 -11.08 -6.53 -20.64
N SER A 65 -9.95 -6.49 -19.90
CA SER A 65 -9.84 -7.14 -18.60
C SER A 65 -10.62 -6.40 -17.50
N LEU A 66 -10.79 -5.09 -17.67
CA LEU A 66 -11.53 -4.23 -16.75
C LEU A 66 -13.05 -4.31 -16.96
N ALA A 67 -13.50 -4.73 -18.16
CA ALA A 67 -14.89 -4.61 -18.60
C ALA A 67 -15.76 -5.87 -18.40
N SER A 68 -15.21 -7.03 -18.05
CA SER A 68 -15.86 -8.30 -18.42
C SER A 68 -16.79 -8.96 -17.42
N ARG A 69 -16.76 -8.61 -16.11
CA ARG A 69 -17.54 -9.37 -15.07
C ARG A 69 -17.95 -8.49 -13.89
N PRO A 70 -19.11 -8.78 -13.23
CA PRO A 70 -19.46 -8.17 -11.94
C PRO A 70 -18.41 -8.56 -10.88
N ILE A 71 -17.95 -7.58 -10.12
CA ILE A 71 -16.88 -7.75 -9.12
C ILE A 71 -17.25 -7.02 -7.83
N ARG A 72 -17.31 -7.72 -6.71
CA ARG A 72 -17.62 -7.14 -5.41
C ARG A 72 -16.44 -6.41 -4.77
N VAL A 73 -15.20 -6.91 -4.94
CA VAL A 73 -14.00 -6.38 -4.30
C VAL A 73 -13.00 -5.97 -5.37
N VAL A 74 -12.59 -4.72 -5.37
CA VAL A 74 -11.55 -4.15 -6.24
C VAL A 74 -10.37 -3.73 -5.39
N LEU A 75 -9.18 -4.28 -5.67
CA LEU A 75 -7.92 -3.91 -5.07
C LEU A 75 -7.03 -3.32 -6.17
N ALA A 76 -6.79 -2.02 -6.13
CA ALA A 76 -5.95 -1.30 -7.09
C ALA A 76 -4.62 -0.94 -6.44
N ASP A 77 -3.53 -1.56 -6.89
CA ASP A 77 -2.20 -1.41 -6.33
C ASP A 77 -1.29 -0.60 -7.26
N GLU A 78 -0.41 0.23 -6.71
CA GLU A 78 0.52 1.10 -7.43
C GLU A 78 -0.20 2.09 -8.38
N VAL A 79 -1.32 2.69 -7.94
CA VAL A 79 -2.20 3.49 -8.80
C VAL A 79 -1.56 4.74 -9.40
N ASP A 80 -0.50 5.28 -8.78
CA ASP A 80 0.25 6.39 -9.34
C ASP A 80 1.00 6.04 -10.64
N ARG A 81 1.16 4.73 -10.91
CA ARG A 81 1.79 4.22 -12.14
C ARG A 81 0.78 3.83 -13.21
N TYR A 82 -0.50 4.02 -12.97
CA TYR A 82 -1.53 3.69 -13.95
C TYR A 82 -1.54 4.72 -15.10
N PRO A 83 -1.88 4.27 -16.32
CA PRO A 83 -2.16 5.22 -17.39
C PRO A 83 -3.35 6.10 -17.03
N GLN A 84 -3.43 7.27 -17.60
CA GLN A 84 -4.58 8.16 -17.41
C GLN A 84 -5.86 7.57 -18.00
N SER A 85 -5.73 6.75 -19.04
CA SER A 85 -6.83 6.05 -19.70
C SER A 85 -6.44 4.62 -20.05
N ALA A 86 -7.33 3.68 -19.83
CA ALA A 86 -7.24 2.32 -20.34
C ALA A 86 -7.65 2.32 -21.83
N GLY A 87 -6.68 2.49 -22.71
CA GLY A 87 -6.96 2.71 -24.13
C GLY A 87 -7.84 3.93 -24.35
N ALA A 88 -8.97 3.75 -25.06
CA ALA A 88 -9.96 4.80 -25.31
C ALA A 88 -11.15 4.82 -24.31
N GLU A 89 -11.16 3.93 -23.29
CA GLU A 89 -12.32 3.71 -22.44
C GLU A 89 -12.34 4.57 -21.15
N GLY A 90 -11.27 5.33 -20.86
CA GLY A 90 -11.20 6.23 -19.71
C GLY A 90 -10.43 5.67 -18.52
N ASP A 91 -10.61 6.28 -17.36
CA ASP A 91 -9.84 5.97 -16.16
C ASP A 91 -9.99 4.51 -15.70
N PRO A 92 -8.86 3.76 -15.56
CA PRO A 92 -8.90 2.34 -15.18
C PRO A 92 -9.59 2.05 -13.86
N ILE A 93 -9.41 2.93 -12.86
CA ILE A 93 -10.00 2.74 -11.53
C ILE A 93 -11.51 2.88 -11.62
N SER A 94 -11.98 3.94 -12.28
CA SER A 94 -13.40 4.18 -12.49
C SER A 94 -14.08 3.04 -13.25
N LEU A 95 -13.41 2.51 -14.30
CA LEU A 95 -13.90 1.35 -15.06
C LEU A 95 -14.03 0.11 -14.16
N ALA A 96 -13.03 -0.17 -13.33
CA ALA A 96 -13.06 -1.31 -12.42
C ALA A 96 -14.14 -1.15 -11.34
N GLN A 97 -14.29 0.05 -10.78
CA GLN A 97 -15.29 0.33 -9.73
C GLN A 97 -16.73 0.16 -10.23
N LYS A 98 -17.04 0.57 -11.46
CA LYS A 98 -18.36 0.33 -12.10
C LYS A 98 -18.77 -1.14 -12.13
N ARG A 99 -17.83 -2.09 -12.02
CA ARG A 99 -18.15 -3.53 -11.95
C ARG A 99 -18.76 -3.95 -10.63
N SER A 100 -18.67 -3.11 -9.61
CA SER A 100 -19.19 -3.37 -8.28
C SER A 100 -20.56 -2.74 -8.02
N ASP A 101 -21.12 -1.99 -8.94
CA ASP A 101 -22.40 -1.26 -8.78
C ASP A 101 -23.58 -2.15 -8.41
N THR A 102 -23.54 -3.44 -8.80
CA THR A 102 -24.58 -4.41 -8.45
C THR A 102 -24.44 -4.99 -7.03
N PHE A 103 -23.35 -4.66 -6.33
CA PHE A 103 -23.08 -5.18 -4.98
C PHE A 103 -23.24 -4.07 -3.93
N PHE A 104 -24.27 -4.17 -3.09
CA PHE A 104 -24.50 -3.23 -1.99
C PHE A 104 -23.35 -3.20 -0.95
N ASN A 105 -22.58 -4.28 -0.86
CA ASN A 105 -21.44 -4.46 0.04
C ASN A 105 -20.10 -4.50 -0.72
N SER A 106 -19.99 -3.71 -1.76
CA SER A 106 -18.74 -3.57 -2.51
C SER A 106 -17.62 -2.99 -1.65
N VAL A 107 -16.37 -3.38 -1.95
CA VAL A 107 -15.17 -2.89 -1.27
C VAL A 107 -14.15 -2.46 -2.32
N HIS A 108 -13.69 -1.22 -2.22
CA HIS A 108 -12.64 -0.67 -3.06
C HIS A 108 -11.44 -0.27 -2.19
N VAL A 109 -10.27 -0.76 -2.56
CA VAL A 109 -9.01 -0.42 -1.90
C VAL A 109 -8.04 0.08 -2.96
N THR A 110 -7.51 1.26 -2.74
CA THR A 110 -6.49 1.90 -3.59
C THR A 110 -5.20 2.06 -2.77
N THR A 111 -4.09 1.57 -3.30
CA THR A 111 -2.78 1.69 -2.66
C THR A 111 -1.73 2.20 -3.63
N SER A 112 -0.81 3.02 -3.17
CA SER A 112 0.37 3.45 -3.92
C SER A 112 1.37 4.16 -3.01
N THR A 113 2.60 4.27 -3.48
CA THR A 113 3.54 5.28 -3.02
C THR A 113 3.32 6.55 -3.86
N PRO A 114 3.05 7.72 -3.26
CA PRO A 114 2.87 8.95 -4.01
C PRO A 114 4.14 9.30 -4.79
N THR A 115 3.97 9.79 -6.02
CA THR A 115 5.09 10.11 -6.92
C THR A 115 5.43 11.61 -6.90
N ILE A 116 4.64 12.44 -7.56
CA ILE A 116 4.87 13.87 -7.69
C ILE A 116 3.75 14.61 -6.95
N LYS A 117 4.12 15.48 -6.02
CA LYS A 117 3.17 16.29 -5.25
C LYS A 117 2.23 17.08 -6.18
N GLY A 118 0.93 17.01 -5.89
CA GLY A 118 -0.12 17.70 -6.66
C GLY A 118 -0.49 17.02 -7.99
N VAL A 119 0.20 15.94 -8.38
CA VAL A 119 -0.12 15.13 -9.57
C VAL A 119 -0.40 13.67 -9.17
N SER A 120 0.03 13.28 -7.98
CA SER A 120 -0.17 11.95 -7.43
C SER A 120 -1.65 11.61 -7.29
N ARG A 121 -2.07 10.49 -7.89
CA ARG A 121 -3.43 9.98 -7.83
C ARG A 121 -3.80 9.52 -6.41
N VAL A 122 -2.88 8.81 -5.74
CA VAL A 122 -3.13 8.34 -4.37
C VAL A 122 -3.16 9.49 -3.37
N GLU A 123 -2.41 10.57 -3.59
CA GLU A 123 -2.47 11.78 -2.77
C GLU A 123 -3.86 12.45 -2.90
N ALA A 124 -4.33 12.64 -4.13
CA ALA A 124 -5.66 13.20 -4.39
C ALA A 124 -6.80 12.35 -3.78
N GLU A 125 -6.70 11.01 -3.87
CA GLU A 125 -7.67 10.11 -3.24
C GLU A 125 -7.58 10.17 -1.70
N PHE A 126 -6.38 10.29 -1.13
CA PHE A 126 -6.19 10.41 0.32
C PHE A 126 -6.81 11.71 0.87
N ASP A 127 -6.70 12.81 0.13
CA ASP A 127 -7.26 14.10 0.53
C ASP A 127 -8.79 14.10 0.63
N LEU A 128 -9.46 13.16 -0.07
CA LEU A 128 -10.90 12.93 -0.01
C LEU A 128 -11.34 11.94 1.09
N THR A 129 -10.46 11.63 2.05
CA THR A 129 -10.71 10.66 3.13
C THR A 129 -10.66 11.31 4.50
N ASP A 130 -10.86 10.52 5.56
CA ASP A 130 -10.63 10.94 6.95
C ASP A 130 -9.13 11.09 7.31
N GLN A 131 -8.22 10.93 6.36
CA GLN A 131 -6.79 11.22 6.42
C GLN A 131 -6.08 10.67 7.66
N ARG A 132 -6.26 9.38 7.95
CA ARG A 132 -5.64 8.75 9.11
C ARG A 132 -4.13 8.73 8.99
N ARG A 133 -3.47 9.13 10.07
CA ARG A 133 -2.03 9.07 10.24
C ARG A 133 -1.68 8.21 11.45
N TRP A 134 -0.50 7.62 11.41
CA TRP A 134 0.01 6.83 12.50
C TRP A 134 0.64 7.74 13.56
N PHE A 135 0.05 7.77 14.74
CA PHE A 135 0.52 8.54 15.88
C PHE A 135 1.25 7.65 16.86
N CYS A 136 2.41 8.12 17.31
CA CYS A 136 3.28 7.42 18.26
C CYS A 136 3.52 8.28 19.49
N ALA A 137 3.40 7.71 20.69
CA ALA A 137 3.70 8.42 21.93
C ALA A 137 5.22 8.53 22.14
N CYS A 138 5.72 9.74 22.41
CA CYS A 138 7.12 9.95 22.74
C CYS A 138 7.53 9.16 24.00
N PRO A 139 8.68 8.47 24.00
CA PRO A 139 9.11 7.70 25.18
C PRO A 139 9.43 8.58 26.40
N HIS A 140 9.67 9.88 26.20
CA HIS A 140 10.05 10.83 27.24
C HIS A 140 8.87 11.63 27.79
N CYS A 141 8.17 12.39 26.94
CA CYS A 141 7.06 13.25 27.37
C CYS A 141 5.68 12.63 27.24
N LYS A 142 5.56 11.46 26.56
CA LYS A 142 4.31 10.73 26.30
C LYS A 142 3.35 11.41 25.32
N GLU A 143 3.69 12.60 24.81
CA GLU A 143 2.89 13.27 23.79
C GLU A 143 2.86 12.48 22.49
N TYR A 144 1.68 12.41 21.88
CA TYR A 144 1.48 11.73 20.62
C TYR A 144 1.84 12.61 19.43
N GLN A 145 2.64 12.08 18.52
CA GLN A 145 3.10 12.77 17.32
C GLN A 145 3.14 11.84 16.11
N THR A 146 3.02 12.40 14.93
CA THR A 146 3.39 11.71 13.68
C THR A 146 4.86 11.92 13.43
N LEU A 147 5.55 10.88 12.96
CA LEU A 147 6.97 10.99 12.62
C LEU A 147 7.13 11.75 11.30
N LYS A 148 8.00 12.75 11.26
CA LYS A 148 8.29 13.58 10.09
C LYS A 148 9.79 13.62 9.83
N TRP A 149 10.17 13.79 8.56
CA TRP A 149 11.58 13.84 8.17
C TRP A 149 12.33 14.99 8.84
N GLU A 150 11.68 16.11 9.08
CA GLU A 150 12.23 17.30 9.73
C GLU A 150 12.68 17.04 11.17
N GLN A 151 12.22 15.95 11.78
CA GLN A 151 12.64 15.50 13.11
C GLN A 151 13.92 14.67 13.09
N VAL A 152 14.41 14.28 11.90
CA VAL A 152 15.66 13.50 11.78
C VAL A 152 16.85 14.44 11.78
N SER A 153 17.76 14.26 12.73
CA SER A 153 19.00 15.00 12.86
C SER A 153 20.21 14.05 12.80
N TRP A 154 21.30 14.51 12.26
CA TRP A 154 22.58 13.80 12.21
C TRP A 154 23.72 14.77 12.22
N ASP A 155 24.90 14.32 12.60
CA ASP A 155 26.10 15.15 12.69
C ASP A 155 26.83 15.20 11.34
N LYS A 156 27.77 16.15 11.23
CA LYS A 156 28.70 16.28 10.13
C LYS A 156 30.12 16.31 10.71
N ASP A 157 31.09 15.81 9.95
CA ASP A 157 32.50 15.95 10.28
C ASP A 157 33.00 17.38 10.02
N GLU A 158 34.31 17.60 10.31
CA GLU A 158 34.98 18.90 10.15
C GLU A 158 35.00 19.39 8.69
N ASP A 159 34.92 18.46 7.72
CA ASP A 159 34.85 18.73 6.30
C ASP A 159 33.42 18.94 5.78
N GLY A 160 32.40 18.91 6.67
CA GLY A 160 31.01 19.07 6.34
C GLY A 160 30.33 17.80 5.76
N LYS A 161 31.02 16.65 5.76
CA LYS A 161 30.47 15.38 5.31
C LYS A 161 29.50 14.83 6.34
N HIS A 162 28.32 14.37 5.85
CA HIS A 162 27.31 13.80 6.70
C HIS A 162 27.75 12.46 7.32
N LEU A 163 27.45 12.27 8.61
CA LEU A 163 27.71 11.05 9.38
C LEU A 163 26.38 10.32 9.64
N PRO A 164 25.91 9.47 8.70
CA PRO A 164 24.58 8.80 8.79
C PRO A 164 24.42 7.92 10.03
N GLU A 165 25.52 7.41 10.59
CA GLU A 165 25.55 6.59 11.80
C GLU A 165 25.16 7.36 13.06
N THR A 166 25.20 8.69 13.02
CA THR A 166 24.79 9.58 14.12
C THR A 166 23.33 9.98 14.02
N ALA A 167 22.60 9.47 13.01
CA ALA A 167 21.21 9.82 12.79
C ALA A 167 20.34 9.46 14.00
N ARG A 168 19.54 10.42 14.43
CA ARG A 168 18.60 10.30 15.56
C ARG A 168 17.30 11.02 15.25
N LEU A 169 16.22 10.54 15.85
CA LEU A 169 14.91 11.18 15.78
C LEU A 169 14.79 12.14 16.98
N ILE A 170 14.30 13.34 16.76
CA ILE A 170 14.06 14.35 17.80
C ILE A 170 12.57 14.47 18.02
N CYS A 171 12.12 14.45 19.27
CA CYS A 171 10.73 14.69 19.61
C CYS A 171 10.32 16.13 19.27
N SER A 172 9.18 16.32 18.58
CA SER A 172 8.67 17.65 18.24
C SER A 172 8.25 18.49 19.44
N GLU A 173 7.90 17.84 20.58
CA GLU A 173 7.35 18.53 21.74
C GLU A 173 8.44 18.81 22.82
N CYS A 174 9.22 17.79 23.19
CA CYS A 174 10.18 17.94 24.28
C CYS A 174 11.65 18.08 23.81
N ASN A 175 11.89 18.05 22.52
CA ASN A 175 13.23 18.17 21.88
C ASN A 175 14.26 17.15 22.37
N LYS A 176 13.84 16.03 22.96
CA LYS A 176 14.75 14.97 23.37
C LYS A 176 15.00 13.99 22.24
N ASP A 177 16.22 13.46 22.20
CA ASP A 177 16.65 12.44 21.26
C ASP A 177 15.89 11.13 21.51
N ILE A 178 15.42 10.50 20.44
CA ILE A 178 14.77 9.20 20.42
C ILE A 178 15.69 8.26 19.65
N SER A 179 16.25 7.28 20.33
CA SER A 179 17.08 6.25 19.71
C SER A 179 16.23 5.34 18.79
N ASP A 180 16.88 4.63 17.86
CA ASP A 180 16.17 3.73 16.94
C ASP A 180 15.41 2.63 17.69
N LYS A 181 15.96 2.07 18.75
CA LYS A 181 15.27 1.10 19.62
C LYS A 181 14.00 1.69 20.27
N GLN A 182 14.07 2.94 20.72
CA GLN A 182 12.91 3.64 21.29
C GLN A 182 11.87 3.93 20.19
N ARG A 183 12.32 4.34 18.99
CA ARG A 183 11.45 4.54 17.83
C ARG A 183 10.69 3.25 17.47
N GLU A 184 11.37 2.11 17.42
CA GLU A 184 10.70 0.83 17.14
C GLU A 184 9.60 0.52 18.17
N VAL A 185 9.86 0.72 19.46
CA VAL A 185 8.87 0.48 20.52
C VAL A 185 7.67 1.42 20.38
N MET A 186 7.93 2.73 20.19
CA MET A 186 6.84 3.70 20.05
C MET A 186 6.02 3.48 18.78
N VAL A 187 6.65 3.05 17.67
CA VAL A 187 5.93 2.71 16.43
C VAL A 187 5.05 1.48 16.63
N ARG A 188 5.54 0.44 17.32
CA ARG A 188 4.72 -0.76 17.63
C ARG A 188 3.51 -0.47 18.50
N GLN A 189 3.59 0.54 19.35
CA GLN A 189 2.55 0.97 20.29
C GLN A 189 1.71 2.14 19.76
N GLY A 190 1.93 2.55 18.52
CA GLY A 190 1.19 3.65 17.91
C GLY A 190 -0.26 3.29 17.59
N GLU A 191 -1.00 4.29 17.16
CA GLU A 191 -2.41 4.14 16.80
C GLU A 191 -2.80 5.02 15.61
N TRP A 192 -3.81 4.58 14.85
CA TRP A 192 -4.40 5.36 13.78
C TRP A 192 -5.35 6.43 14.32
N ARG A 193 -5.09 7.69 13.97
CA ARG A 193 -6.01 8.79 14.27
C ARG A 193 -6.42 9.48 12.97
N ALA A 194 -7.72 9.76 12.84
CA ALA A 194 -8.24 10.60 11.76
C ALA A 194 -7.79 12.05 11.98
N THR A 195 -7.39 12.72 10.90
CA THR A 195 -7.00 14.14 10.91
C THR A 195 -7.95 15.01 10.09
N ALA A 196 -8.95 14.41 9.45
CA ALA A 196 -10.06 15.06 8.77
C ALA A 196 -11.39 14.38 9.11
N PRO A 197 -12.54 15.03 8.87
CA PRO A 197 -13.85 14.45 9.06
C PRO A 197 -14.06 13.20 8.18
N PHE A 198 -14.83 12.22 8.70
CA PHE A 198 -15.20 11.04 7.93
C PHE A 198 -16.40 11.32 7.04
N GLU A 199 -16.21 11.27 5.73
CA GLU A 199 -17.25 11.46 4.71
C GLU A 199 -17.42 10.21 3.83
N GLY A 200 -17.40 9.02 4.46
CA GLY A 200 -17.64 7.74 3.77
C GLY A 200 -16.39 7.01 3.30
N LYS A 201 -15.22 7.67 3.23
CA LYS A 201 -13.94 7.06 2.85
C LYS A 201 -12.93 7.10 3.99
N ARG A 202 -12.14 6.03 4.14
CA ARG A 202 -11.01 5.97 5.08
C ARG A 202 -9.71 5.96 4.30
N GLY A 203 -8.79 6.84 4.67
CA GLY A 203 -7.44 6.88 4.12
C GLY A 203 -6.40 6.66 5.21
N TYR A 204 -5.31 5.97 4.86
CA TYR A 204 -4.23 5.63 5.77
C TYR A 204 -2.89 6.02 5.16
N HIS A 205 -2.13 6.88 5.83
CA HIS A 205 -0.80 7.27 5.41
C HIS A 205 0.24 6.79 6.43
N LEU A 206 1.16 5.94 5.96
CA LEU A 206 2.28 5.44 6.76
C LEU A 206 3.58 5.81 6.05
N ASN A 207 4.45 6.59 6.70
CA ASN A 207 5.74 6.97 6.12
C ASN A 207 6.87 5.99 6.50
N GLY A 208 8.03 6.12 5.83
CA GLY A 208 9.17 5.24 6.00
C GLY A 208 9.78 5.25 7.41
N LEU A 209 9.60 6.33 8.19
CA LEU A 209 10.09 6.40 9.58
C LEU A 209 9.34 5.45 10.53
N CYS A 210 8.14 5.00 10.12
CA CYS A 210 7.38 3.98 10.84
C CYS A 210 7.80 2.55 10.46
N SER A 211 8.79 2.36 9.58
CA SER A 211 9.29 1.03 9.23
C SER A 211 9.95 0.37 10.44
N LEU A 212 9.59 -0.89 10.68
CA LEU A 212 10.20 -1.75 11.70
C LEU A 212 11.31 -2.62 11.15
N PHE A 213 11.56 -2.55 9.85
CA PHE A 213 12.69 -3.24 9.24
C PHE A 213 13.98 -2.50 9.57
N PRO A 214 15.03 -3.20 10.04
CA PRO A 214 16.32 -2.57 10.25
C PRO A 214 16.80 -1.97 8.93
N PRO A 215 17.44 -0.79 8.96
CA PRO A 215 18.06 -0.23 7.76
C PRO A 215 19.02 -1.27 7.20
N ARG A 216 18.90 -1.60 5.91
CA ARG A 216 19.86 -2.52 5.28
C ARG A 216 21.25 -1.97 5.45
N LYS A 217 22.16 -2.74 6.10
CA LYS A 217 23.59 -2.40 6.18
C LYS A 217 24.06 -2.13 4.75
N GLY A 218 24.47 -0.89 4.46
CA GLY A 218 24.93 -0.49 3.12
C GLY A 218 24.01 0.46 2.34
N TYR A 219 22.93 0.99 2.91
CA TYR A 219 22.21 2.09 2.29
C TYR A 219 23.11 3.35 2.37
N LYS A 220 24.05 3.44 1.44
CA LYS A 220 24.72 4.71 1.15
C LYS A 220 23.63 5.57 0.49
N THR A 221 23.24 6.63 1.14
CA THR A 221 22.44 7.69 0.53
C THR A 221 23.12 8.10 -0.77
N ARG A 222 22.47 7.85 -1.90
CA ARG A 222 22.83 8.46 -3.17
C ARG A 222 22.31 9.88 -3.20
#